data_c1b407489cbb8ffad613de42d46779d3
#
_entry.id   c1b407489cbb8ffad613de42d46779d3
#
_cell.length_a   1.000
_cell.length_b   1.000
_cell.length_c   1.000
_cell.angle_alpha   90.00
_cell.angle_beta   90.00
_cell.angle_gamma   90.00
#
_symmetry.space_group_name_H-M   'P 1'
#
loop_
_entity.id
_entity.type
_entity.pdbx_description
1 polymer ?
#
loop_
_entity_poly.entity_id
_entity_poly.type
_entity_poly.pdbx_seq_one_letter_code
_entity_poly.pdbx_strand_id
1 'polypeptide(L)'
;MKIGIFGGTFDPVHNEHIAMVKTAKQELGLDLVYIVPTYISPLKAIRTSTSPTDRVNMLKLAFNADDEVISDFEIKKGGKSFTFETVLYFKKLHKKDELYLIIGGDNLTDFSEWKNTDVITQNAEIVVVDRDGNYTDIDAEMKSFKRKYGKNFIKLSYQGSELSSTKVRMYSSFALSLEGLVPKEIAEYIDEKNLYKSNPYLEYLKENLPEDRLIHTANVVVASLKRGVKIGLDPEKVFMAAALHDMAKYIDPDTIEGFKYKGIPKQVVHAYLGAYLMENSLSITDKDVLDAVRYHTTAKAPMSRLGKLIFVADMIEMGRKYDGVEYLRKIFYTESIDKAFVEALKEEIAHITGKGYELFTETINAYNYYVKKGE
;
A
#
# COMPACT_ATOMS: atom_id res chain seq x y z
N MET A 1 -23.10 23.81 15.51
CA MET A 1 -23.01 22.40 15.04
C MET A 1 -21.57 21.97 15.07
N LYS A 2 -21.33 20.66 15.24
CA LYS A 2 -20.05 20.02 15.07
C LYS A 2 -20.01 19.36 13.69
N ILE A 3 -19.09 19.79 12.83
CA ILE A 3 -19.06 19.40 11.43
C ILE A 3 -17.76 18.70 11.11
N GLY A 4 -17.84 17.44 10.66
CA GLY A 4 -16.72 16.67 10.17
C GLY A 4 -16.38 17.02 8.71
N ILE A 5 -15.10 17.04 8.36
CA ILE A 5 -14.60 17.13 7.00
C ILE A 5 -13.69 15.92 6.79
N PHE A 6 -14.07 15.03 5.88
CA PHE A 6 -13.30 13.85 5.55
C PHE A 6 -12.87 13.89 4.08
N GLY A 7 -11.62 14.32 3.85
CA GLY A 7 -11.03 14.43 2.53
C GLY A 7 -10.27 13.17 2.13
N GLY A 8 -10.36 12.80 0.86
CA GLY A 8 -9.64 11.65 0.36
C GLY A 8 -9.74 11.47 -1.15
N THR A 9 -8.88 10.63 -1.70
CA THR A 9 -8.96 10.28 -3.13
C THR A 9 -10.15 9.37 -3.42
N PHE A 10 -10.45 8.43 -2.50
CA PHE A 10 -11.53 7.44 -2.60
C PHE A 10 -11.54 6.70 -3.94
N ASP A 11 -10.41 6.07 -4.27
CA ASP A 11 -10.20 5.36 -5.54
C ASP A 11 -9.88 3.86 -5.32
N PRO A 12 -10.87 3.04 -4.88
CA PRO A 12 -12.22 3.38 -4.43
C PRO A 12 -12.31 3.74 -2.95
N VAL A 13 -13.50 4.17 -2.52
CA VAL A 13 -13.91 4.13 -1.12
C VAL A 13 -13.99 2.67 -0.66
N HIS A 14 -13.71 2.41 0.63
CA HIS A 14 -13.66 1.06 1.22
C HIS A 14 -14.11 1.06 2.68
N ASN A 15 -14.27 -0.13 3.27
CA ASN A 15 -14.85 -0.30 4.60
C ASN A 15 -14.14 0.52 5.69
N GLU A 16 -12.81 0.69 5.63
CA GLU A 16 -12.09 1.54 6.59
C GLU A 16 -12.48 3.01 6.50
N HIS A 17 -12.72 3.53 5.30
CA HIS A 17 -13.21 4.92 5.16
C HIS A 17 -14.58 5.11 5.84
N ILE A 18 -15.46 4.12 5.70
CA ILE A 18 -16.80 4.14 6.31
C ILE A 18 -16.67 4.03 7.84
N ALA A 19 -15.83 3.12 8.33
CA ALA A 19 -15.59 2.95 9.76
C ALA A 19 -15.01 4.22 10.40
N MET A 20 -14.06 4.88 9.75
CA MET A 20 -13.48 6.15 10.22
C MET A 20 -14.55 7.23 10.41
N VAL A 21 -15.42 7.43 9.42
CA VAL A 21 -16.51 8.42 9.50
C VAL A 21 -17.48 8.05 10.61
N LYS A 22 -17.92 6.80 10.67
CA LYS A 22 -18.85 6.30 11.69
C LYS A 22 -18.30 6.51 13.10
N THR A 23 -17.03 6.15 13.32
CA THR A 23 -16.39 6.34 14.63
C THR A 23 -16.26 7.82 15.00
N ALA A 24 -15.83 8.66 14.08
CA ALA A 24 -15.73 10.10 14.33
C ALA A 24 -17.09 10.71 14.68
N LYS A 25 -18.17 10.33 13.97
CA LYS A 25 -19.54 10.74 14.30
C LYS A 25 -19.94 10.36 15.73
N GLN A 26 -19.67 9.10 16.11
CA GLN A 26 -20.06 8.57 17.43
C GLN A 26 -19.24 9.18 18.57
N GLU A 27 -17.92 9.22 18.47
CA GLU A 27 -17.06 9.68 19.57
C GLU A 27 -17.08 11.20 19.76
N LEU A 28 -17.24 11.97 18.69
CA LEU A 28 -17.22 13.43 18.77
C LEU A 28 -18.62 14.04 18.80
N GLY A 29 -19.67 13.26 18.54
CA GLY A 29 -21.04 13.74 18.40
C GLY A 29 -21.16 14.72 17.24
N LEU A 30 -20.66 14.34 16.04
CA LEU A 30 -20.74 15.19 14.86
C LEU A 30 -22.18 15.25 14.34
N ASP A 31 -22.68 16.46 14.11
CA ASP A 31 -24.02 16.70 13.57
C ASP A 31 -24.09 16.47 12.06
N LEU A 32 -22.96 16.62 11.35
CA LEU A 32 -22.86 16.51 9.91
C LEU A 32 -21.43 16.16 9.52
N VAL A 33 -21.25 15.31 8.50
CA VAL A 33 -19.93 15.02 7.92
C VAL A 33 -19.95 15.27 6.41
N TYR A 34 -19.04 16.11 5.95
CA TYR A 34 -18.74 16.28 4.54
C TYR A 34 -17.65 15.30 4.09
N ILE A 35 -17.99 14.44 3.13
CA ILE A 35 -17.03 13.57 2.43
C ILE A 35 -16.58 14.31 1.17
N VAL A 36 -15.28 14.60 1.06
CA VAL A 36 -14.73 15.49 0.02
C VAL A 36 -13.77 14.73 -0.86
N PRO A 37 -14.21 14.22 -2.03
CA PRO A 37 -13.32 13.55 -2.97
C PRO A 37 -12.36 14.57 -3.62
N THR A 38 -11.05 14.28 -3.56
CA THR A 38 -10.03 15.11 -4.20
C THR A 38 -10.15 15.07 -5.72
N TYR A 39 -9.87 16.18 -6.41
CA TYR A 39 -9.72 16.14 -7.86
C TYR A 39 -8.35 15.57 -8.24
N ILE A 40 -7.26 16.23 -7.84
CA ILE A 40 -5.88 15.74 -7.98
C ILE A 40 -5.19 15.89 -6.63
N SER A 41 -4.76 14.78 -6.02
CA SER A 41 -3.97 14.82 -4.79
C SER A 41 -2.55 15.34 -5.09
N PRO A 42 -2.08 16.38 -4.39
CA PRO A 42 -0.73 16.91 -4.61
C PRO A 42 0.39 15.99 -4.12
N LEU A 43 0.06 15.04 -3.21
CA LEU A 43 1.02 14.16 -2.54
C LEU A 43 1.10 12.75 -3.16
N LYS A 44 0.16 12.39 -4.06
CA LYS A 44 0.17 11.05 -4.66
C LYS A 44 0.95 11.04 -5.97
N ALA A 45 2.03 10.26 -6.00
CA ALA A 45 2.83 10.03 -7.19
C ALA A 45 2.06 9.24 -8.28
N ILE A 46 1.16 8.34 -7.88
CA ILE A 46 0.31 7.57 -8.79
C ILE A 46 -1.00 8.35 -8.99
N ARG A 47 -1.32 8.66 -10.25
CA ARG A 47 -2.60 9.28 -10.61
C ARG A 47 -3.74 8.32 -10.31
N THR A 48 -4.92 8.88 -10.01
CA THR A 48 -6.17 8.11 -9.90
C THR A 48 -6.45 7.41 -11.22
N SER A 49 -6.82 6.13 -11.15
CA SER A 49 -7.15 5.33 -12.33
C SER A 49 -8.59 5.52 -12.80
N THR A 50 -9.47 6.03 -11.92
CA THR A 50 -10.90 6.22 -12.20
C THR A 50 -11.29 7.67 -12.34
N SER A 51 -12.38 7.89 -13.07
CA SER A 51 -12.93 9.23 -13.25
C SER A 51 -13.43 9.82 -11.93
N PRO A 52 -13.43 11.16 -11.77
CA PRO A 52 -14.07 11.78 -10.62
C PRO A 52 -15.55 11.38 -10.46
N THR A 53 -16.25 11.15 -11.56
CA THR A 53 -17.67 10.72 -11.57
C THR A 53 -17.83 9.34 -10.93
N ASP A 54 -16.99 8.36 -11.31
CA ASP A 54 -17.06 7.01 -10.72
C ASP A 54 -16.76 7.05 -9.23
N ARG A 55 -15.77 7.84 -8.81
CA ARG A 55 -15.42 7.98 -7.39
C ARG A 55 -16.57 8.60 -6.58
N VAL A 56 -17.24 9.63 -7.12
CA VAL A 56 -18.44 10.22 -6.50
C VAL A 56 -19.60 9.22 -6.44
N ASN A 57 -19.81 8.44 -7.49
CA ASN A 57 -20.87 7.42 -7.50
C ASN A 57 -20.64 6.35 -6.44
N MET A 58 -19.41 5.85 -6.31
CA MET A 58 -19.06 4.91 -5.25
C MET A 58 -19.20 5.52 -3.85
N LEU A 59 -18.88 6.80 -3.68
CA LEU A 59 -19.11 7.50 -2.40
C LEU A 59 -20.60 7.58 -2.06
N LYS A 60 -21.49 7.86 -3.02
CA LYS A 60 -22.95 7.88 -2.79
C LYS A 60 -23.52 6.52 -2.42
N LEU A 61 -22.89 5.43 -2.86
CA LEU A 61 -23.24 4.07 -2.44
C LEU A 61 -22.76 3.78 -1.00
N ALA A 62 -21.63 4.36 -0.61
CA ALA A 62 -21.02 4.13 0.71
C ALA A 62 -21.61 5.00 1.82
N PHE A 63 -21.96 6.24 1.52
CA PHE A 63 -22.40 7.27 2.45
C PHE A 63 -23.76 7.79 2.00
N ASN A 64 -24.82 7.29 2.64
CA ASN A 64 -26.22 7.56 2.29
C ASN A 64 -27.10 7.99 3.47
N ALA A 65 -26.51 8.26 4.64
CA ALA A 65 -27.24 8.80 5.78
C ALA A 65 -27.49 10.31 5.59
N ASP A 66 -28.58 10.83 6.20
CA ASP A 66 -29.00 12.23 6.07
C ASP A 66 -27.95 13.23 6.59
N ASP A 67 -27.08 12.78 7.51
CA ASP A 67 -25.99 13.55 8.10
C ASP A 67 -24.63 13.31 7.42
N GLU A 68 -24.62 12.71 6.22
CA GLU A 68 -23.45 12.44 5.42
C GLU A 68 -23.59 13.08 4.03
N VAL A 69 -22.81 14.09 3.72
CA VAL A 69 -22.94 14.86 2.48
C VAL A 69 -21.68 14.74 1.63
N ILE A 70 -21.86 14.24 0.39
CA ILE A 70 -20.77 14.21 -0.58
C ILE A 70 -20.61 15.62 -1.17
N SER A 71 -19.48 16.25 -0.90
CA SER A 71 -19.16 17.57 -1.44
C SER A 71 -18.28 17.48 -2.67
N ASP A 72 -18.75 18.00 -3.77
CA ASP A 72 -18.00 18.07 -5.04
C ASP A 72 -17.11 19.33 -5.18
N PHE A 73 -16.90 20.05 -4.07
CA PHE A 73 -16.15 21.32 -4.06
C PHE A 73 -14.79 21.21 -4.75
N GLU A 74 -13.95 20.23 -4.38
CA GLU A 74 -12.62 20.08 -4.97
C GLU A 74 -12.66 19.63 -6.44
N ILE A 75 -13.68 18.80 -6.80
CA ILE A 75 -13.91 18.36 -8.18
C ILE A 75 -14.33 19.55 -9.07
N LYS A 76 -15.27 20.35 -8.62
CA LYS A 76 -15.73 21.56 -9.33
C LYS A 76 -14.65 22.62 -9.45
N LYS A 77 -13.85 22.78 -8.40
CA LYS A 77 -12.70 23.69 -8.42
C LYS A 77 -11.67 23.28 -9.47
N GLY A 78 -11.45 21.98 -9.63
CA GLY A 78 -10.43 21.44 -10.52
C GLY A 78 -8.99 21.68 -10.03
N GLY A 79 -8.01 21.12 -10.75
CA GLY A 79 -6.59 21.27 -10.42
C GLY A 79 -6.17 20.54 -9.15
N LYS A 80 -5.07 20.99 -8.52
CA LYS A 80 -4.60 20.39 -7.27
C LYS A 80 -5.52 20.71 -6.10
N SER A 81 -5.87 19.70 -5.32
CA SER A 81 -6.69 19.80 -4.13
C SER A 81 -5.82 20.07 -2.91
N PHE A 82 -5.96 21.24 -2.31
CA PHE A 82 -5.24 21.59 -1.07
C PHE A 82 -6.21 21.66 0.11
N THR A 83 -5.96 20.92 1.15
CA THR A 83 -6.83 20.81 2.34
C THR A 83 -7.14 22.15 3.01
N PHE A 84 -6.18 23.10 3.03
CA PHE A 84 -6.45 24.42 3.59
C PHE A 84 -7.56 25.18 2.85
N GLU A 85 -7.67 25.02 1.54
CA GLU A 85 -8.74 25.65 0.73
C GLU A 85 -10.11 25.06 1.06
N THR A 86 -10.13 23.73 1.26
CA THR A 86 -11.33 22.98 1.65
C THR A 86 -11.80 23.40 3.05
N VAL A 87 -10.88 23.50 4.02
CA VAL A 87 -11.20 23.97 5.37
C VAL A 87 -11.73 25.40 5.34
N LEU A 88 -11.11 26.31 4.61
CA LEU A 88 -11.58 27.69 4.47
C LEU A 88 -12.94 27.79 3.79
N TYR A 89 -13.20 26.94 2.78
CA TYR A 89 -14.51 26.88 2.12
C TYR A 89 -15.61 26.51 3.12
N PHE A 90 -15.42 25.43 3.90
CA PHE A 90 -16.39 25.04 4.91
C PHE A 90 -16.49 26.04 6.07
N LYS A 91 -15.38 26.67 6.47
CA LYS A 91 -15.43 27.74 7.50
C LYS A 91 -16.25 28.95 7.05
N LYS A 92 -16.22 29.26 5.76
CA LYS A 92 -17.06 30.32 5.19
C LYS A 92 -18.55 29.94 5.19
N LEU A 93 -18.89 28.67 4.93
CA LEU A 93 -20.26 28.17 4.97
C LEU A 93 -20.78 28.08 6.41
N HIS A 94 -19.95 27.67 7.33
CA HIS A 94 -20.26 27.32 8.71
C HIS A 94 -19.53 28.24 9.69
N LYS A 95 -19.77 29.56 9.59
CA LYS A 95 -19.00 30.60 10.32
C LYS A 95 -19.03 30.45 11.84
N LYS A 96 -20.13 29.90 12.38
CA LYS A 96 -20.38 29.77 13.83
C LYS A 96 -20.17 28.35 14.34
N ASP A 97 -19.91 27.40 13.45
CA ASP A 97 -19.82 25.99 13.77
C ASP A 97 -18.35 25.55 14.01
N GLU A 98 -18.19 24.46 14.70
CA GLU A 98 -16.91 23.82 14.96
C GLU A 98 -16.59 22.85 13.82
N LEU A 99 -15.42 22.97 13.25
CA LEU A 99 -14.95 22.09 12.17
C LEU A 99 -13.95 21.06 12.70
N TYR A 100 -14.10 19.82 12.27
CA TYR A 100 -13.25 18.69 12.60
C TYR A 100 -12.72 18.05 11.32
N LEU A 101 -11.40 18.15 11.10
CA LEU A 101 -10.74 17.52 9.94
C LEU A 101 -10.31 16.11 10.30
N ILE A 102 -10.93 15.10 9.69
CA ILE A 102 -10.68 13.69 9.94
C ILE A 102 -9.59 13.21 8.98
N ILE A 103 -8.49 12.67 9.53
CA ILE A 103 -7.37 12.12 8.75
C ILE A 103 -6.95 10.75 9.28
N GLY A 104 -6.36 9.92 8.42
CA GLY A 104 -5.69 8.70 8.87
C GLY A 104 -4.33 8.97 9.50
N GLY A 105 -3.88 8.13 10.39
CA GLY A 105 -2.57 8.24 11.05
C GLY A 105 -1.39 8.25 10.07
N ASP A 106 -1.54 7.62 8.91
CA ASP A 106 -0.56 7.66 7.81
C ASP A 106 -0.37 9.06 7.21
N ASN A 107 -1.39 9.93 7.30
CA ASN A 107 -1.30 11.33 6.86
C ASN A 107 -0.69 12.25 7.92
N LEU A 108 -0.63 11.81 9.16
CA LEU A 108 -0.11 12.62 10.26
C LEU A 108 1.40 12.87 10.10
N THR A 109 2.16 11.86 9.72
CA THR A 109 3.61 11.97 9.45
C THR A 109 3.92 13.02 8.38
N ASP A 110 3.08 13.07 7.34
CA ASP A 110 3.25 13.98 6.22
C ASP A 110 2.51 15.33 6.43
N PHE A 111 1.78 15.49 7.56
CA PHE A 111 0.97 16.68 7.82
C PHE A 111 1.79 17.96 7.80
N SER A 112 3.03 17.91 8.29
CA SER A 112 3.93 19.06 8.29
C SER A 112 4.34 19.55 6.89
N GLU A 113 4.21 18.71 5.87
CA GLU A 113 4.49 18.99 4.45
C GLU A 113 3.26 19.57 3.72
N TRP A 114 2.09 19.51 4.38
CA TRP A 114 0.89 20.07 3.78
C TRP A 114 0.99 21.59 3.67
N LYS A 115 0.40 22.12 2.62
CA LYS A 115 0.39 23.57 2.39
C LYS A 115 -0.48 24.29 3.42
N ASN A 116 0.05 25.37 4.01
CA ASN A 116 -0.66 26.25 4.94
C ASN A 116 -1.30 25.50 6.14
N THR A 117 -0.54 24.63 6.79
CA THR A 117 -0.98 23.88 7.96
C THR A 117 -1.46 24.73 9.11
N ASP A 118 -0.87 25.93 9.29
CA ASP A 118 -1.32 26.89 10.30
C ASP A 118 -2.77 27.35 10.05
N VAL A 119 -3.13 27.57 8.77
CA VAL A 119 -4.52 27.91 8.41
C VAL A 119 -5.46 26.76 8.72
N ILE A 120 -5.05 25.51 8.45
CA ILE A 120 -5.85 24.34 8.77
C ILE A 120 -6.10 24.27 10.26
N THR A 121 -5.03 24.31 11.07
CA THR A 121 -5.12 24.13 12.53
C THR A 121 -5.81 25.29 13.24
N GLN A 122 -5.81 26.50 12.68
CA GLN A 122 -6.56 27.64 13.20
C GLN A 122 -8.07 27.54 12.95
N ASN A 123 -8.50 26.81 11.91
CA ASN A 123 -9.89 26.77 11.49
C ASN A 123 -10.60 25.44 11.72
N ALA A 124 -9.86 24.36 12.02
CA ALA A 124 -10.43 23.05 12.33
C ALA A 124 -9.62 22.34 13.42
N GLU A 125 -10.31 21.50 14.19
CA GLU A 125 -9.69 20.52 15.07
C GLU A 125 -9.25 19.32 14.23
N ILE A 126 -8.03 18.83 14.45
CA ILE A 126 -7.49 17.67 13.71
C ILE A 126 -7.88 16.41 14.46
N VAL A 127 -8.53 15.50 13.75
CA VAL A 127 -8.99 14.20 14.26
C VAL A 127 -8.21 13.09 13.56
N VAL A 128 -7.54 12.25 14.33
CA VAL A 128 -6.66 11.21 13.82
C VAL A 128 -7.24 9.83 14.12
N VAL A 129 -7.37 9.02 13.09
CA VAL A 129 -7.71 7.59 13.22
C VAL A 129 -6.43 6.78 12.97
N ASP A 130 -5.99 6.04 14.00
CA ASP A 130 -4.87 5.11 13.85
C ASP A 130 -5.31 3.85 13.09
N ARG A 131 -4.39 3.19 12.39
CA ARG A 131 -4.67 1.98 11.61
C ARG A 131 -3.54 0.98 11.77
N ASP A 132 -3.89 -0.31 11.78
CA ASP A 132 -2.91 -1.39 11.72
C ASP A 132 -1.99 -1.23 10.50
N GLY A 133 -0.75 -1.63 10.63
CA GLY A 133 0.27 -1.39 9.58
C GLY A 133 0.67 0.08 9.40
N ASN A 134 0.17 0.97 10.26
CA ASN A 134 0.73 2.30 10.45
C ASN A 134 1.76 2.25 11.59
N TYR A 135 3.04 2.21 11.23
CA TYR A 135 4.14 2.14 12.20
C TYR A 135 4.56 3.51 12.74
N THR A 136 3.71 4.53 12.56
CA THR A 136 3.92 5.87 13.10
C THR A 136 3.77 5.85 14.61
N ASP A 137 4.73 6.42 15.32
CA ASP A 137 4.60 6.68 16.76
C ASP A 137 3.67 7.88 16.98
N ILE A 138 2.38 7.59 17.15
CA ILE A 138 1.33 8.61 17.33
C ILE A 138 1.61 9.51 18.53
N ASP A 139 2.20 8.97 19.61
CA ASP A 139 2.49 9.76 20.81
C ASP A 139 3.67 10.72 20.57
N ALA A 140 4.68 10.30 19.83
CA ALA A 140 5.76 11.18 19.39
C ALA A 140 5.25 12.29 18.46
N GLU A 141 4.37 11.93 17.51
CA GLU A 141 3.73 12.89 16.60
C GLU A 141 2.84 13.88 17.35
N MET A 142 2.10 13.44 18.38
CA MET A 142 1.29 14.34 19.22
C MET A 142 2.15 15.38 19.93
N LYS A 143 3.30 14.95 20.49
CA LYS A 143 4.25 15.88 21.12
C LYS A 143 4.81 16.89 20.12
N SER A 144 5.16 16.44 18.91
CA SER A 144 5.66 17.28 17.83
C SER A 144 4.59 18.29 17.37
N PHE A 145 3.37 17.82 17.15
CA PHE A 145 2.22 18.63 16.76
C PHE A 145 1.93 19.71 17.81
N LYS A 146 1.87 19.33 19.11
CA LYS A 146 1.67 20.29 20.21
C LYS A 146 2.74 21.36 20.26
N ARG A 147 4.00 20.97 20.05
CA ARG A 147 5.14 21.93 20.03
C ARG A 147 5.01 22.92 18.89
N LYS A 148 4.57 22.47 17.70
CA LYS A 148 4.48 23.29 16.50
C LYS A 148 3.23 24.19 16.49
N TYR A 149 2.07 23.64 16.87
CA TYR A 149 0.77 24.31 16.70
C TYR A 149 0.11 24.78 18.01
N GLY A 150 0.72 24.51 19.17
CA GLY A 150 0.23 24.94 20.49
C GLY A 150 -0.97 24.13 21.01
N LYS A 151 -1.47 23.14 20.26
CA LYS A 151 -2.61 22.30 20.61
C LYS A 151 -2.38 20.82 20.26
N ASN A 152 -3.17 19.93 20.84
CA ASN A 152 -3.16 18.51 20.49
C ASN A 152 -4.12 18.25 19.32
N PHE A 153 -3.89 17.16 18.56
CA PHE A 153 -4.95 16.57 17.77
C PHE A 153 -5.78 15.60 18.64
N ILE A 154 -6.98 15.27 18.17
CA ILE A 154 -7.89 14.31 18.82
C ILE A 154 -7.59 12.94 18.22
N LYS A 155 -7.15 11.98 19.04
CA LYS A 155 -7.00 10.58 18.61
C LYS A 155 -8.31 9.85 18.93
N LEU A 156 -8.91 9.20 17.93
CA LEU A 156 -10.08 8.34 18.14
C LEU A 156 -9.67 7.00 18.75
N SER A 157 -10.58 6.34 19.46
CA SER A 157 -10.34 5.05 20.11
C SER A 157 -10.30 3.88 19.10
N TYR A 158 -10.90 4.07 17.92
CA TYR A 158 -10.91 3.06 16.87
C TYR A 158 -9.52 2.81 16.30
N GLN A 159 -9.15 1.55 16.23
CA GLN A 159 -7.98 1.10 15.51
C GLN A 159 -8.42 0.42 14.22
N GLY A 160 -8.11 1.05 13.10
CA GLY A 160 -8.48 0.56 11.79
C GLY A 160 -7.55 -0.57 11.31
N SER A 161 -7.97 -1.29 10.27
CA SER A 161 -7.18 -2.34 9.64
C SER A 161 -6.19 -1.80 8.59
N GLU A 162 -5.32 -2.66 8.07
CA GLU A 162 -4.39 -2.34 6.95
C GLU A 162 -5.09 -2.15 5.59
N LEU A 163 -6.42 -2.17 5.55
CA LEU A 163 -7.17 -2.01 4.31
C LEU A 163 -6.88 -0.65 3.64
N SER A 164 -6.64 -0.67 2.36
CA SER A 164 -6.35 0.52 1.55
C SER A 164 -6.99 0.44 0.17
N SER A 165 -7.23 1.58 -0.47
CA SER A 165 -7.68 1.61 -1.87
C SER A 165 -6.73 0.87 -2.81
N THR A 166 -5.43 0.87 -2.54
CA THR A 166 -4.45 0.09 -3.32
C THR A 166 -4.72 -1.40 -3.22
N LYS A 167 -5.04 -1.91 -2.02
CA LYS A 167 -5.41 -3.32 -1.85
C LYS A 167 -6.66 -3.67 -2.66
N VAL A 168 -7.71 -2.84 -2.60
CA VAL A 168 -8.94 -3.08 -3.38
C VAL A 168 -8.64 -3.11 -4.89
N ARG A 169 -7.85 -2.15 -5.40
CA ARG A 169 -7.48 -2.12 -6.82
C ARG A 169 -6.67 -3.33 -7.24
N MET A 170 -5.71 -3.76 -6.41
CA MET A 170 -4.91 -4.96 -6.72
C MET A 170 -5.75 -6.23 -6.69
N TYR A 171 -6.61 -6.41 -5.70
CA TYR A 171 -7.53 -7.55 -5.65
C TYR A 171 -8.44 -7.58 -6.88
N SER A 172 -9.03 -6.44 -7.29
CA SER A 172 -9.80 -6.34 -8.52
C SER A 172 -8.97 -6.69 -9.76
N SER A 173 -7.72 -6.19 -9.86
CA SER A 173 -6.83 -6.46 -11.00
C SER A 173 -6.34 -7.91 -11.09
N PHE A 174 -6.36 -8.63 -9.98
CA PHE A 174 -6.08 -10.07 -9.91
C PHE A 174 -7.36 -10.92 -9.97
N ALA A 175 -8.52 -10.32 -10.23
CA ALA A 175 -9.84 -10.97 -10.23
C ALA A 175 -10.13 -11.73 -8.93
N LEU A 176 -9.65 -11.22 -7.80
CA LEU A 176 -9.88 -11.77 -6.46
C LEU A 176 -11.13 -11.15 -5.84
N SER A 177 -11.71 -11.85 -4.85
CA SER A 177 -12.90 -11.38 -4.12
C SER A 177 -12.64 -10.04 -3.42
N LEU A 178 -13.60 -9.12 -3.53
CA LEU A 178 -13.63 -7.84 -2.80
C LEU A 178 -14.48 -7.92 -1.53
N GLU A 179 -15.01 -9.10 -1.18
CA GLU A 179 -15.79 -9.32 0.03
C GLU A 179 -14.98 -8.92 1.28
N GLY A 180 -15.62 -8.20 2.18
CA GLY A 180 -14.97 -7.65 3.39
C GLY A 180 -14.06 -6.44 3.14
N LEU A 181 -13.72 -6.11 1.90
CA LEU A 181 -12.90 -4.93 1.57
C LEU A 181 -13.75 -3.70 1.28
N VAL A 182 -14.84 -3.88 0.56
CA VAL A 182 -15.80 -2.82 0.21
C VAL A 182 -17.23 -3.30 0.46
N PRO A 183 -18.23 -2.40 0.60
CA PRO A 183 -19.64 -2.78 0.54
C PRO A 183 -19.97 -3.52 -0.77
N LYS A 184 -20.97 -4.40 -0.70
CA LYS A 184 -21.40 -5.22 -1.85
C LYS A 184 -21.74 -4.38 -3.07
N GLU A 185 -22.46 -3.27 -2.88
CA GLU A 185 -22.88 -2.35 -3.93
C GLU A 185 -21.69 -1.70 -4.65
N ILE A 186 -20.59 -1.47 -3.93
CA ILE A 186 -19.35 -0.95 -4.51
C ILE A 186 -18.60 -2.04 -5.28
N ALA A 187 -18.58 -3.28 -4.78
CA ALA A 187 -18.00 -4.40 -5.52
C ALA A 187 -18.74 -4.64 -6.84
N GLU A 188 -20.07 -4.62 -6.82
CA GLU A 188 -20.93 -4.71 -8.01
C GLU A 188 -20.67 -3.56 -8.98
N TYR A 189 -20.55 -2.32 -8.49
CA TYR A 189 -20.22 -1.15 -9.30
C TYR A 189 -18.85 -1.28 -9.99
N ILE A 190 -17.83 -1.74 -9.25
CA ILE A 190 -16.47 -1.97 -9.77
C ILE A 190 -16.52 -3.01 -10.89
N ASP A 191 -17.30 -4.08 -10.72
CA ASP A 191 -17.43 -5.15 -11.69
C ASP A 191 -18.20 -4.67 -12.95
N GLU A 192 -19.37 -4.05 -12.78
CA GLU A 192 -20.21 -3.51 -13.86
C GLU A 192 -19.46 -2.49 -14.73
N LYS A 193 -18.68 -1.60 -14.09
CA LYS A 193 -17.90 -0.57 -14.79
C LYS A 193 -16.53 -1.06 -15.24
N ASN A 194 -16.18 -2.32 -15.00
CA ASN A 194 -14.89 -2.91 -15.34
C ASN A 194 -13.70 -2.09 -14.79
N LEU A 195 -13.84 -1.56 -13.55
CA LEU A 195 -12.81 -0.72 -12.94
C LEU A 195 -11.66 -1.59 -12.39
N TYR A 196 -10.44 -1.04 -12.44
CA TYR A 196 -9.21 -1.63 -11.88
C TYR A 196 -8.80 -3.00 -12.45
N LYS A 197 -9.37 -3.44 -13.57
CA LYS A 197 -9.11 -4.79 -14.14
C LYS A 197 -7.89 -4.86 -15.05
N SER A 198 -7.08 -3.79 -15.13
CA SER A 198 -5.88 -3.78 -15.97
C SER A 198 -4.73 -4.52 -15.28
N ASN A 199 -4.54 -5.77 -15.63
CA ASN A 199 -3.37 -6.56 -15.29
C ASN A 199 -2.96 -7.39 -16.50
N PRO A 200 -1.90 -7.01 -17.25
CA PRO A 200 -1.52 -7.68 -18.48
C PRO A 200 -1.03 -9.11 -18.27
N TYR A 201 -0.73 -9.50 -17.04
CA TYR A 201 -0.22 -10.82 -16.69
C TYR A 201 -1.28 -11.74 -16.10
N LEU A 202 -2.53 -11.25 -15.90
CA LEU A 202 -3.56 -11.98 -15.13
C LEU A 202 -3.84 -13.37 -15.68
N GLU A 203 -4.05 -13.49 -16.99
CA GLU A 203 -4.38 -14.79 -17.60
C GLU A 203 -3.24 -15.78 -17.39
N TYR A 204 -2.00 -15.37 -17.66
CA TYR A 204 -0.82 -16.22 -17.42
C TYR A 204 -0.71 -16.65 -15.94
N LEU A 205 -0.93 -15.71 -15.00
CA LEU A 205 -0.84 -16.00 -13.57
C LEU A 205 -1.96 -16.96 -13.13
N LYS A 206 -3.20 -16.81 -13.64
CA LYS A 206 -4.32 -17.71 -13.32
C LYS A 206 -4.13 -19.12 -13.86
N GLU A 207 -3.50 -19.25 -15.02
CA GLU A 207 -3.18 -20.57 -15.59
C GLU A 207 -2.11 -21.32 -14.79
N ASN A 208 -1.21 -20.61 -14.12
CA ASN A 208 -0.02 -21.20 -13.50
C ASN A 208 -0.02 -21.14 -11.96
N LEU A 209 -0.89 -20.35 -11.34
CA LEU A 209 -0.94 -20.17 -9.89
C LEU A 209 -2.31 -20.51 -9.31
N PRO A 210 -2.38 -21.25 -8.21
CA PRO A 210 -3.61 -21.41 -7.44
C PRO A 210 -4.02 -20.10 -6.75
N GLU A 211 -5.29 -20.00 -6.34
CA GLU A 211 -5.88 -18.77 -5.81
C GLU A 211 -5.15 -18.22 -4.57
N ASP A 212 -4.74 -19.09 -3.64
CA ASP A 212 -3.96 -18.67 -2.46
C ASP A 212 -2.64 -18.03 -2.84
N ARG A 213 -2.00 -18.47 -3.93
CA ARG A 213 -0.78 -17.85 -4.46
C ARG A 213 -1.06 -16.55 -5.20
N LEU A 214 -2.21 -16.43 -5.88
CA LEU A 214 -2.65 -15.15 -6.45
C LEU A 214 -2.91 -14.11 -5.36
N ILE A 215 -3.54 -14.52 -4.24
CA ILE A 215 -3.73 -13.64 -3.06
C ILE A 215 -2.39 -13.18 -2.50
N HIS A 216 -1.45 -14.11 -2.30
CA HIS A 216 -0.10 -13.79 -1.86
C HIS A 216 0.57 -12.80 -2.81
N THR A 217 0.56 -13.07 -4.11
CA THR A 217 1.15 -12.19 -5.13
C THR A 217 0.54 -10.79 -5.11
N ALA A 218 -0.80 -10.69 -5.02
CA ALA A 218 -1.48 -9.40 -4.90
C ALA A 218 -1.05 -8.64 -3.63
N ASN A 219 -0.87 -9.32 -2.51
CA ASN A 219 -0.37 -8.72 -1.26
C ASN A 219 1.08 -8.26 -1.38
N VAL A 220 1.95 -9.02 -2.05
CA VAL A 220 3.34 -8.59 -2.35
C VAL A 220 3.34 -7.34 -3.21
N VAL A 221 2.47 -7.26 -4.23
CA VAL A 221 2.31 -6.04 -5.05
C VAL A 221 1.87 -4.85 -4.19
N VAL A 222 0.89 -5.03 -3.30
CA VAL A 222 0.42 -3.96 -2.39
C VAL A 222 1.55 -3.45 -1.51
N ALA A 223 2.30 -4.35 -0.85
CA ALA A 223 3.43 -3.97 0.01
C ALA A 223 4.52 -3.25 -0.79
N SER A 224 4.87 -3.79 -1.95
CA SER A 224 5.89 -3.25 -2.84
C SER A 224 5.53 -1.86 -3.37
N LEU A 225 4.30 -1.64 -3.84
CA LEU A 225 3.84 -0.34 -4.31
C LEU A 225 3.79 0.69 -3.18
N LYS A 226 3.25 0.31 -1.99
CA LYS A 226 3.19 1.20 -0.82
C LYS A 226 4.58 1.73 -0.44
N ARG A 227 5.60 0.89 -0.49
CA ARG A 227 6.97 1.26 -0.12
C ARG A 227 7.78 1.81 -1.30
N GLY A 228 7.70 1.18 -2.46
CA GLY A 228 8.49 1.50 -3.65
C GLY A 228 8.32 2.95 -4.11
N VAL A 229 7.08 3.44 -4.12
CA VAL A 229 6.77 4.84 -4.45
C VAL A 229 7.42 5.81 -3.47
N LYS A 230 7.35 5.52 -2.16
CA LYS A 230 7.97 6.37 -1.12
C LYS A 230 9.49 6.48 -1.26
N ILE A 231 10.14 5.43 -1.76
CA ILE A 231 11.59 5.42 -1.99
C ILE A 231 11.98 5.81 -3.43
N GLY A 232 11.03 6.31 -4.22
CA GLY A 232 11.28 6.87 -5.56
C GLY A 232 11.54 5.82 -6.65
N LEU A 233 11.03 4.59 -6.51
CA LEU A 233 11.06 3.59 -7.56
C LEU A 233 9.92 3.78 -8.55
N ASP A 234 10.13 3.38 -9.80
CA ASP A 234 9.13 3.39 -10.85
C ASP A 234 7.99 2.39 -10.51
N PRO A 235 6.73 2.87 -10.37
CA PRO A 235 5.60 2.02 -10.01
C PRO A 235 5.33 0.88 -11.00
N GLU A 236 5.61 1.08 -12.29
CA GLU A 236 5.41 0.05 -13.32
C GLU A 236 6.41 -1.09 -13.15
N LYS A 237 7.69 -0.77 -12.93
CA LYS A 237 8.72 -1.78 -12.62
C LYS A 237 8.45 -2.50 -11.32
N VAL A 238 8.00 -1.77 -10.28
CA VAL A 238 7.64 -2.36 -8.99
C VAL A 238 6.47 -3.33 -9.16
N PHE A 239 5.40 -2.92 -9.87
CA PHE A 239 4.26 -3.77 -10.15
C PHE A 239 4.69 -5.03 -10.92
N MET A 240 5.45 -4.88 -12.00
CA MET A 240 5.89 -5.99 -12.85
C MET A 240 6.73 -7.00 -12.05
N ALA A 241 7.74 -6.55 -11.32
CA ALA A 241 8.60 -7.43 -10.54
C ALA A 241 7.81 -8.15 -9.43
N ALA A 242 6.94 -7.45 -8.73
CA ALA A 242 6.12 -8.03 -7.66
C ALA A 242 5.05 -8.99 -8.18
N ALA A 243 4.38 -8.66 -9.30
CA ALA A 243 3.35 -9.53 -9.89
C ALA A 243 3.93 -10.83 -10.46
N LEU A 244 5.16 -10.79 -10.94
CA LEU A 244 5.79 -11.93 -11.62
C LEU A 244 6.83 -12.70 -10.78
N HIS A 245 7.07 -12.28 -9.51
CA HIS A 245 8.14 -12.90 -8.70
C HIS A 245 8.00 -14.43 -8.57
N ASP A 246 6.79 -14.91 -8.37
CA ASP A 246 6.46 -16.34 -8.17
C ASP A 246 5.75 -16.98 -9.38
N MET A 247 5.77 -16.34 -10.58
CA MET A 247 5.02 -16.78 -11.76
C MET A 247 5.31 -18.22 -12.21
N ALA A 248 6.47 -18.75 -11.85
CA ALA A 248 6.90 -20.10 -12.22
C ALA A 248 6.92 -21.08 -11.03
N LYS A 249 6.27 -20.73 -9.89
CA LYS A 249 6.34 -21.52 -8.65
C LYS A 249 5.90 -22.97 -8.76
N TYR A 250 4.94 -23.23 -9.64
CA TYR A 250 4.35 -24.55 -9.86
C TYR A 250 4.67 -25.13 -11.24
N ILE A 251 5.50 -24.46 -12.05
CA ILE A 251 5.93 -24.95 -13.35
C ILE A 251 7.08 -25.94 -13.15
N ASP A 252 6.97 -27.11 -13.77
CA ASP A 252 8.06 -28.08 -13.80
C ASP A 252 9.18 -27.59 -14.72
N PRO A 253 10.40 -27.31 -14.20
CA PRO A 253 11.49 -26.78 -14.99
C PRO A 253 11.96 -27.72 -16.11
N ASP A 254 11.73 -29.01 -15.97
CA ASP A 254 12.11 -30.01 -17.00
C ASP A 254 11.20 -29.95 -18.24
N THR A 255 10.05 -29.30 -18.16
CA THR A 255 9.14 -29.09 -19.30
C THR A 255 9.51 -27.88 -20.16
N ILE A 256 10.45 -27.04 -19.71
CA ILE A 256 10.79 -25.78 -20.38
C ILE A 256 12.07 -25.95 -21.23
N GLU A 257 11.86 -25.97 -22.53
CA GLU A 257 12.96 -26.07 -23.48
C GLU A 257 13.97 -24.93 -23.34
N GLY A 258 15.27 -25.29 -23.32
CA GLY A 258 16.36 -24.31 -23.22
C GLY A 258 16.66 -23.83 -21.80
N PHE A 259 15.84 -24.07 -20.83
CA PHE A 259 16.13 -23.69 -19.44
C PHE A 259 17.10 -24.68 -18.79
N LYS A 260 18.22 -24.18 -18.26
CA LYS A 260 19.25 -24.99 -17.60
C LYS A 260 19.40 -24.56 -16.15
N TYR A 261 19.16 -25.47 -15.21
CA TYR A 261 19.18 -25.19 -13.78
C TYR A 261 20.08 -26.12 -12.95
N LYS A 262 21.00 -26.83 -13.61
CA LYS A 262 21.95 -27.69 -12.88
C LYS A 262 22.73 -26.88 -11.84
N GLY A 263 22.68 -27.34 -10.59
CA GLY A 263 23.35 -26.67 -9.46
C GLY A 263 22.47 -25.61 -8.75
N ILE A 264 21.26 -25.36 -9.24
CA ILE A 264 20.28 -24.51 -8.54
C ILE A 264 19.41 -25.40 -7.64
N PRO A 265 19.30 -25.13 -6.33
CA PRO A 265 18.46 -25.91 -5.43
C PRO A 265 16.98 -25.87 -5.85
N LYS A 266 16.29 -27.01 -5.70
CA LYS A 266 14.87 -27.14 -6.09
C LYS A 266 13.97 -26.08 -5.46
N GLN A 267 14.27 -25.68 -4.22
CA GLN A 267 13.47 -24.69 -3.46
C GLN A 267 13.47 -23.31 -4.10
N VAL A 268 14.52 -22.96 -4.85
CA VAL A 268 14.72 -21.60 -5.41
C VAL A 268 14.69 -21.57 -6.95
N VAL A 269 14.60 -22.76 -7.61
CA VAL A 269 14.65 -22.84 -9.08
C VAL A 269 13.57 -22.03 -9.77
N HIS A 270 12.38 -21.92 -9.16
CA HIS A 270 11.25 -21.14 -9.69
C HIS A 270 11.58 -19.66 -9.93
N ALA A 271 12.43 -19.07 -9.11
CA ALA A 271 12.83 -17.67 -9.25
C ALA A 271 13.69 -17.47 -10.52
N TYR A 272 14.60 -18.40 -10.79
CA TYR A 272 15.44 -18.42 -12.00
C TYR A 272 14.62 -18.74 -13.24
N LEU A 273 13.70 -19.70 -13.13
CA LEU A 273 12.78 -20.07 -14.20
C LEU A 273 11.83 -18.92 -14.53
N GLY A 274 11.28 -18.24 -13.52
CA GLY A 274 10.44 -17.06 -13.70
C GLY A 274 11.14 -15.98 -14.51
N ALA A 275 12.36 -15.61 -14.13
CA ALA A 275 13.15 -14.64 -14.89
C ALA A 275 13.47 -15.11 -16.34
N TYR A 276 13.72 -16.40 -16.55
CA TYR A 276 13.90 -16.97 -17.88
C TYR A 276 12.62 -16.85 -18.73
N LEU A 277 11.46 -17.20 -18.18
CA LEU A 277 10.16 -17.10 -18.87
C LEU A 277 9.77 -15.64 -19.15
N MET A 278 10.05 -14.73 -18.23
CA MET A 278 9.86 -13.29 -18.47
C MET A 278 10.62 -12.80 -19.69
N GLU A 279 11.89 -13.19 -19.81
CA GLU A 279 12.74 -12.78 -20.93
C GLU A 279 12.33 -13.46 -22.24
N ASN A 280 12.08 -14.77 -22.23
CA ASN A 280 11.90 -15.56 -23.46
C ASN A 280 10.43 -15.67 -23.91
N SER A 281 9.47 -15.64 -22.99
CA SER A 281 8.04 -15.81 -23.30
C SER A 281 7.26 -14.49 -23.22
N LEU A 282 7.62 -13.60 -22.31
CA LEU A 282 6.93 -12.30 -22.13
C LEU A 282 7.69 -11.12 -22.75
N SER A 283 8.87 -11.37 -23.35
CA SER A 283 9.73 -10.34 -23.99
C SER A 283 10.10 -9.20 -23.05
N ILE A 284 10.21 -9.46 -21.75
CA ILE A 284 10.64 -8.49 -20.75
C ILE A 284 12.16 -8.47 -20.73
N THR A 285 12.77 -7.31 -21.06
CA THR A 285 14.23 -7.16 -21.19
C THR A 285 14.86 -6.24 -20.13
N ASP A 286 14.04 -5.65 -19.23
CA ASP A 286 14.54 -4.82 -18.15
C ASP A 286 15.33 -5.66 -17.13
N LYS A 287 16.63 -5.47 -17.12
CA LYS A 287 17.55 -6.27 -16.28
C LYS A 287 17.29 -6.10 -14.78
N ASP A 288 16.85 -4.93 -14.35
CA ASP A 288 16.55 -4.68 -12.93
C ASP A 288 15.32 -5.47 -12.48
N VAL A 289 14.28 -5.51 -13.32
CA VAL A 289 13.08 -6.32 -13.10
C VAL A 289 13.40 -7.81 -13.14
N LEU A 290 14.14 -8.28 -14.15
CA LEU A 290 14.55 -9.69 -14.29
C LEU A 290 15.38 -10.14 -13.08
N ASP A 291 16.33 -9.32 -12.63
CA ASP A 291 17.16 -9.62 -11.48
C ASP A 291 16.38 -9.59 -10.17
N ALA A 292 15.40 -8.68 -10.02
CA ALA A 292 14.53 -8.65 -8.86
C ALA A 292 13.74 -9.96 -8.72
N VAL A 293 13.23 -10.50 -9.83
CA VAL A 293 12.53 -11.80 -9.84
C VAL A 293 13.51 -12.96 -9.64
N ARG A 294 14.63 -12.99 -10.36
CA ARG A 294 15.63 -14.08 -10.29
C ARG A 294 16.18 -14.31 -8.90
N TYR A 295 16.36 -13.24 -8.14
CA TYR A 295 17.05 -13.29 -6.84
C TYR A 295 16.13 -12.99 -5.64
N HIS A 296 14.80 -13.02 -5.83
CA HIS A 296 13.87 -12.72 -4.74
C HIS A 296 13.90 -13.73 -3.59
N THR A 297 14.45 -14.94 -3.82
CA THR A 297 14.58 -15.98 -2.79
C THR A 297 16.00 -16.13 -2.26
N THR A 298 17.01 -15.88 -3.09
CA THR A 298 18.40 -16.16 -2.74
C THR A 298 19.20 -14.92 -2.37
N ALA A 299 18.72 -13.75 -2.78
CA ALA A 299 19.50 -12.54 -2.88
C ALA A 299 20.72 -12.69 -3.83
N LYS A 300 21.44 -11.61 -4.07
CA LYS A 300 22.76 -11.57 -4.72
C LYS A 300 23.58 -10.37 -4.22
N ALA A 301 24.84 -10.29 -4.59
CA ALA A 301 25.71 -9.16 -4.28
C ALA A 301 26.41 -8.60 -5.53
N PRO A 302 26.23 -7.29 -5.87
CA PRO A 302 25.27 -6.34 -5.28
C PRO A 302 23.85 -6.57 -5.78
N MET A 303 22.85 -6.10 -5.00
CA MET A 303 21.43 -6.16 -5.33
C MET A 303 20.86 -4.75 -5.47
N SER A 304 20.01 -4.54 -6.46
CA SER A 304 19.38 -3.25 -6.71
C SER A 304 18.35 -2.90 -5.64
N ARG A 305 17.92 -1.63 -5.59
CA ARG A 305 16.86 -1.19 -4.67
C ARG A 305 15.53 -1.90 -4.96
N LEU A 306 15.22 -2.17 -6.24
CA LEU A 306 14.04 -2.93 -6.64
C LEU A 306 14.14 -4.36 -6.15
N GLY A 307 15.26 -5.04 -6.39
CA GLY A 307 15.48 -6.41 -5.92
C GLY A 307 15.34 -6.53 -4.41
N LYS A 308 15.96 -5.60 -3.63
CA LYS A 308 15.81 -5.56 -2.17
C LYS A 308 14.37 -5.37 -1.74
N LEU A 309 13.62 -4.49 -2.44
CA LEU A 309 12.20 -4.25 -2.18
C LEU A 309 11.39 -5.53 -2.34
N ILE A 310 11.54 -6.25 -3.46
CA ILE A 310 10.77 -7.47 -3.74
C ILE A 310 11.13 -8.58 -2.75
N PHE A 311 12.43 -8.78 -2.48
CA PHE A 311 12.91 -9.77 -1.49
C PHE A 311 12.24 -9.58 -0.13
N VAL A 312 12.21 -8.33 0.38
CA VAL A 312 11.59 -8.07 1.69
C VAL A 312 10.08 -8.14 1.61
N ALA A 313 9.45 -7.62 0.56
CA ALA A 313 8.00 -7.60 0.42
C ALA A 313 7.38 -9.00 0.38
N ASP A 314 8.04 -9.98 -0.25
CA ASP A 314 7.62 -11.38 -0.22
C ASP A 314 7.59 -11.95 1.20
N MET A 315 8.59 -11.60 2.01
CA MET A 315 8.69 -12.09 3.39
C MET A 315 7.65 -11.45 4.34
N ILE A 316 7.20 -10.19 4.05
CA ILE A 316 6.42 -9.41 5.03
C ILE A 316 4.97 -9.14 4.59
N GLU A 317 4.54 -9.58 3.42
CA GLU A 317 3.18 -9.31 2.94
C GLU A 317 2.12 -9.70 4.00
N MET A 318 0.91 -9.13 3.89
CA MET A 318 -0.12 -9.17 4.95
C MET A 318 -0.56 -10.60 5.35
N GLY A 319 -0.42 -11.58 4.44
CA GLY A 319 -0.76 -12.99 4.71
C GLY A 319 0.30 -13.73 5.51
N ARG A 320 1.51 -13.19 5.62
CA ARG A 320 2.61 -13.84 6.35
C ARG A 320 2.40 -13.77 7.88
N LYS A 321 2.53 -14.94 8.53
CA LYS A 321 2.37 -15.09 9.98
C LYS A 321 3.50 -15.99 10.50
N TYR A 322 4.54 -15.39 11.03
CA TYR A 322 5.65 -16.06 11.69
C TYR A 322 6.27 -15.12 12.75
N ASP A 323 6.99 -15.69 13.70
CA ASP A 323 7.63 -14.92 14.75
C ASP A 323 8.65 -13.94 14.16
N GLY A 324 8.54 -12.65 14.50
CA GLY A 324 9.41 -11.60 13.98
C GLY A 324 8.89 -10.85 12.75
N VAL A 325 7.82 -11.31 12.09
CA VAL A 325 7.29 -10.64 10.88
C VAL A 325 6.91 -9.18 11.14
N GLU A 326 6.32 -8.87 12.30
CA GLU A 326 5.94 -7.49 12.65
C GLU A 326 7.14 -6.58 12.82
N TYR A 327 8.23 -7.11 13.34
CA TYR A 327 9.51 -6.38 13.43
C TYR A 327 10.04 -6.04 12.03
N LEU A 328 10.04 -7.01 11.11
CA LEU A 328 10.45 -6.78 9.73
C LEU A 328 9.51 -5.80 9.00
N ARG A 329 8.19 -5.91 9.20
CA ARG A 329 7.21 -4.95 8.65
C ARG A 329 7.52 -3.53 9.12
N LYS A 330 7.74 -3.35 10.43
CA LYS A 330 8.10 -2.05 10.99
C LYS A 330 9.34 -1.49 10.30
N ILE A 331 10.43 -2.24 10.24
CA ILE A 331 11.67 -1.79 9.58
C ILE A 331 11.43 -1.48 8.11
N PHE A 332 10.70 -2.34 7.39
CA PHE A 332 10.41 -2.16 5.97
C PHE A 332 9.69 -0.84 5.68
N TYR A 333 8.77 -0.42 6.54
CA TYR A 333 7.99 0.80 6.32
C TYR A 333 8.62 2.06 6.91
N THR A 334 9.47 1.95 7.93
CA THR A 334 10.00 3.12 8.67
C THR A 334 11.48 3.41 8.44
N GLU A 335 12.28 2.39 8.10
CA GLU A 335 13.72 2.52 7.96
C GLU A 335 14.17 2.54 6.48
N SER A 336 15.49 2.56 6.22
CA SER A 336 15.98 2.41 4.85
C SER A 336 15.70 1.02 4.29
N ILE A 337 15.53 0.92 2.96
CA ILE A 337 15.34 -0.39 2.31
C ILE A 337 16.58 -1.28 2.47
N ASP A 338 17.76 -0.70 2.60
CA ASP A 338 19.00 -1.44 2.84
C ASP A 338 18.98 -2.11 4.21
N LYS A 339 18.55 -1.40 5.26
CA LYS A 339 18.41 -1.97 6.61
C LYS A 339 17.34 -3.06 6.62
N ALA A 340 16.18 -2.82 6.02
CA ALA A 340 15.12 -3.81 5.91
C ALA A 340 15.60 -5.09 5.22
N PHE A 341 16.34 -4.94 4.13
CA PHE A 341 16.90 -6.06 3.39
C PHE A 341 17.95 -6.86 4.20
N VAL A 342 18.83 -6.18 4.93
CA VAL A 342 19.83 -6.86 5.77
C VAL A 342 19.16 -7.67 6.88
N GLU A 343 18.16 -7.13 7.55
CA GLU A 343 17.41 -7.86 8.59
C GLU A 343 16.61 -9.04 8.00
N ALA A 344 15.95 -8.83 6.84
CA ALA A 344 15.25 -9.91 6.13
C ALA A 344 16.21 -11.03 5.69
N LEU A 345 17.40 -10.68 5.19
CA LEU A 345 18.41 -11.67 4.79
C LEU A 345 18.94 -12.48 5.98
N LYS A 346 19.10 -11.85 7.16
CA LYS A 346 19.47 -12.56 8.40
C LYS A 346 18.38 -13.55 8.80
N GLU A 347 17.12 -13.13 8.75
CA GLU A 347 15.96 -13.97 9.10
C GLU A 347 15.82 -15.16 8.15
N GLU A 348 15.97 -14.94 6.83
CA GLU A 348 15.92 -16.00 5.83
C GLU A 348 17.03 -17.05 6.04
N ILE A 349 18.26 -16.62 6.36
CA ILE A 349 19.34 -17.53 6.65
C ILE A 349 19.10 -18.31 7.94
N ALA A 350 18.60 -17.65 8.98
CA ALA A 350 18.25 -18.33 10.23
C ALA A 350 17.15 -19.39 9.99
N HIS A 351 16.15 -19.07 9.16
CA HIS A 351 15.09 -20.01 8.78
C HIS A 351 15.63 -21.22 8.00
N ILE A 352 16.47 -21.00 6.98
CA ILE A 352 17.05 -22.07 6.16
C ILE A 352 17.91 -22.99 7.02
N THR A 353 18.81 -22.41 7.81
CA THR A 353 19.73 -23.18 8.69
C THR A 353 19.00 -23.89 9.84
N GLY A 354 17.97 -23.24 10.42
CA GLY A 354 17.12 -23.85 11.46
C GLY A 354 16.36 -25.08 10.98
N LYS A 355 16.06 -25.16 9.66
CA LYS A 355 15.45 -26.35 9.03
C LYS A 355 16.46 -27.41 8.59
N GLY A 356 17.76 -27.16 8.79
CA GLY A 356 18.82 -28.07 8.36
C GLY A 356 19.06 -28.11 6.86
N TYR A 357 18.60 -27.10 6.11
CA TYR A 357 18.88 -26.99 4.67
C TYR A 357 20.24 -26.35 4.42
N GLU A 358 20.88 -26.77 3.33
CA GLU A 358 22.12 -26.14 2.86
C GLU A 358 21.83 -24.76 2.26
N LEU A 359 22.68 -23.79 2.61
CA LEU A 359 22.61 -22.46 2.02
C LEU A 359 23.16 -22.47 0.60
N PHE A 360 22.43 -21.87 -0.30
CA PHE A 360 22.89 -21.69 -1.67
C PHE A 360 24.04 -20.66 -1.75
N THR A 361 24.98 -20.88 -2.67
CA THR A 361 26.21 -20.08 -2.77
C THR A 361 25.94 -18.58 -2.92
N GLU A 362 24.92 -18.19 -3.73
CA GLU A 362 24.51 -16.80 -3.90
C GLU A 362 24.05 -16.17 -2.58
N THR A 363 23.27 -16.89 -1.78
CA THR A 363 22.81 -16.43 -0.48
C THR A 363 23.97 -16.22 0.49
N ILE A 364 24.96 -17.14 0.50
CA ILE A 364 26.18 -17.01 1.29
C ILE A 364 26.98 -15.78 0.87
N ASN A 365 27.14 -15.57 -0.44
CA ASN A 365 27.85 -14.42 -0.99
C ASN A 365 27.16 -13.10 -0.64
N ALA A 366 25.83 -13.06 -0.75
CA ALA A 366 25.03 -11.90 -0.35
C ALA A 366 25.18 -11.60 1.14
N TYR A 367 25.08 -12.62 2.00
CA TYR A 367 25.29 -12.46 3.43
C TYR A 367 26.67 -11.92 3.79
N ASN A 368 27.72 -12.49 3.22
CA ASN A 368 29.10 -12.03 3.45
C ASN A 368 29.30 -10.58 2.98
N TYR A 369 28.66 -10.19 1.89
CA TYR A 369 28.75 -8.83 1.34
C TYR A 369 28.01 -7.80 2.19
N TYR A 370 26.78 -8.11 2.61
CA TYR A 370 25.90 -7.12 3.26
C TYR A 370 25.98 -7.13 4.79
N VAL A 371 26.30 -8.25 5.40
CA VAL A 371 26.29 -8.41 6.85
C VAL A 371 27.70 -8.41 7.41
N LYS A 372 28.63 -9.23 6.89
CA LYS A 372 29.98 -9.33 7.44
C LYS A 372 30.94 -8.19 7.05
N LYS A 373 30.72 -7.53 5.89
CA LYS A 373 31.55 -6.36 5.49
C LYS A 373 31.00 -5.02 6.01
N GLY A 374 29.83 -5.01 6.59
CA GLY A 374 29.21 -3.82 7.20
C GLY A 374 29.45 -3.73 8.73
N GLU A 375 30.09 -4.76 9.31
CA GLU A 375 30.66 -4.73 10.65
C GLU A 375 32.15 -4.30 10.56
#